data_374e368b96a2c6f370cfcba369f0439f
#
_entry.id   374e368b96a2c6f370cfcba369f0439f
#
_cell.length_a   1.000
_cell.length_b   1.000
_cell.length_c   1.000
_cell.angle_alpha   90.00
_cell.angle_beta   90.00
_cell.angle_gamma   90.00
#
_symmetry.space_group_name_H-M   'P 1'
#
loop_
_entity.id
_entity.type
_entity.pdbx_description
1 polymer ?
#
loop_
_entity_poly.entity_id
_entity_poly.type
_entity_poly.pdbx_seq_one_letter_code
_entity_poly.pdbx_strand_id
1 'polypeptide(L)'
;MSVPHIRLANTSDVTAVAACVHDAYAHYVARIGLKPAPMHADYADLITRKVVYVLTAPGEVICGVLVMMNEGGAMFIENVAVHPHHQRAGLGRCLMTFAEEQARVAGLRELHLYTNEQMTENIAFYQRLGFEETDRRLDHGFQRVFMRKLLWRG
;
A
#
# COMPACT_ATOMS: atom_id res chain seq x y z
N MET A 1 -10.06 -5.88 -23.60
CA MET A 1 -9.71 -5.11 -22.40
C MET A 1 -8.78 -5.95 -21.54
N SER A 2 -7.62 -5.45 -21.23
CA SER A 2 -6.64 -6.23 -20.47
C SER A 2 -6.90 -6.10 -18.97
N VAL A 3 -6.77 -7.22 -18.27
CA VAL A 3 -6.92 -7.27 -16.81
C VAL A 3 -5.60 -6.79 -16.19
N PRO A 4 -5.65 -5.94 -15.15
CA PRO A 4 -4.44 -5.57 -14.43
C PRO A 4 -3.73 -6.81 -13.92
N HIS A 5 -2.41 -6.80 -14.00
CA HIS A 5 -1.59 -7.92 -13.57
C HIS A 5 -0.73 -7.52 -12.37
N ILE A 6 -0.77 -8.32 -11.32
CA ILE A 6 0.04 -8.10 -10.12
C ILE A 6 1.12 -9.18 -10.07
N ARG A 7 2.35 -8.74 -9.89
CA ARG A 7 3.49 -9.65 -9.76
C ARG A 7 4.48 -9.14 -8.72
N LEU A 8 5.36 -10.02 -8.27
CA LEU A 8 6.43 -9.61 -7.38
C LEU A 8 7.40 -8.71 -8.16
N ALA A 9 7.83 -7.61 -7.54
CA ALA A 9 8.83 -6.72 -8.14
C ALA A 9 10.19 -7.39 -8.17
N ASN A 10 10.99 -7.05 -9.18
CA ASN A 10 12.37 -7.51 -9.28
C ASN A 10 13.32 -6.32 -9.31
N THR A 11 14.63 -6.59 -9.30
CA THR A 11 15.63 -5.52 -9.16
C THR A 11 15.59 -4.50 -10.31
N SER A 12 15.10 -4.89 -11.48
CA SER A 12 14.97 -3.93 -12.59
C SER A 12 13.81 -2.95 -12.41
N ASP A 13 12.93 -3.19 -11.44
CA ASP A 13 11.76 -2.35 -11.18
C ASP A 13 12.03 -1.21 -10.19
N VAL A 14 13.19 -1.16 -9.54
CA VAL A 14 13.47 -0.23 -8.44
C VAL A 14 13.12 1.21 -8.80
N THR A 15 13.63 1.70 -9.92
CA THR A 15 13.41 3.09 -10.34
C THR A 15 11.93 3.37 -10.62
N ALA A 16 11.27 2.47 -11.31
CA ALA A 16 9.85 2.64 -11.66
C ALA A 16 8.95 2.55 -10.42
N VAL A 17 9.29 1.68 -9.47
CA VAL A 17 8.56 1.57 -8.20
C VAL A 17 8.69 2.87 -7.41
N ALA A 18 9.91 3.37 -7.24
CA ALA A 18 10.14 4.61 -6.50
C ALA A 18 9.41 5.79 -7.17
N ALA A 19 9.45 5.88 -8.50
CA ALA A 19 8.77 6.94 -9.24
C ALA A 19 7.25 6.86 -9.07
N CYS A 20 6.68 5.67 -9.14
CA CYS A 20 5.23 5.48 -8.96
C CYS A 20 4.78 5.94 -7.57
N VAL A 21 5.52 5.54 -6.54
CA VAL A 21 5.20 5.95 -5.15
C VAL A 21 5.37 7.45 -5.00
N HIS A 22 6.47 8.01 -5.50
CA HIS A 22 6.68 9.46 -5.44
C HIS A 22 5.51 10.21 -6.05
N ASP A 23 5.10 9.83 -7.25
CA ASP A 23 4.02 10.52 -7.97
C ASP A 23 2.67 10.35 -7.25
N ALA A 24 2.42 9.18 -6.66
CA ALA A 24 1.18 8.91 -5.95
C ALA A 24 1.02 9.76 -4.69
N TYR A 25 2.12 10.06 -4.00
CA TYR A 25 2.09 10.80 -2.73
C TYR A 25 2.47 12.27 -2.85
N ALA A 26 2.93 12.73 -4.01
CA ALA A 26 3.44 14.09 -4.17
C ALA A 26 2.45 15.18 -3.73
N HIS A 27 1.15 14.98 -4.00
CA HIS A 27 0.13 15.97 -3.63
C HIS A 27 -0.08 16.09 -2.11
N TYR A 28 0.39 15.13 -1.32
CA TYR A 28 0.27 15.20 0.14
C TYR A 28 1.40 16.01 0.78
N VAL A 29 2.49 16.28 0.07
CA VAL A 29 3.63 17.00 0.65
C VAL A 29 3.21 18.37 1.17
N ALA A 30 2.45 19.12 0.37
CA ALA A 30 1.98 20.46 0.80
C ALA A 30 0.99 20.36 1.96
N ARG A 31 0.11 19.35 1.95
CA ARG A 31 -0.90 19.18 3.00
C ARG A 31 -0.29 18.80 4.35
N ILE A 32 0.72 17.92 4.33
CA ILE A 32 1.34 17.40 5.55
C ILE A 32 2.48 18.31 6.04
N GLY A 33 3.12 19.04 5.12
CA GLY A 33 4.30 19.86 5.40
C GLY A 33 5.62 19.09 5.36
N LEU A 34 5.57 17.78 5.15
CA LEU A 34 6.73 16.89 5.02
C LEU A 34 6.41 15.85 3.95
N LYS A 35 7.44 15.18 3.45
CA LYS A 35 7.24 14.03 2.59
C LYS A 35 6.69 12.87 3.41
N PRO A 36 5.57 12.23 2.99
CA PRO A 36 5.07 11.03 3.66
C PRO A 36 6.12 9.93 3.71
N ALA A 37 6.04 9.08 4.73
CA ALA A 37 7.01 8.02 4.94
C ALA A 37 7.30 7.15 3.72
N PRO A 38 6.29 6.73 2.90
CA PRO A 38 6.59 5.92 1.72
C PRO A 38 7.53 6.57 0.71
N MET A 39 7.63 7.90 0.69
CA MET A 39 8.54 8.61 -0.22
C MET A 39 10.00 8.51 0.22
N HIS A 40 10.27 8.04 1.44
CA HIS A 40 11.61 7.89 1.98
C HIS A 40 12.07 6.42 2.04
N ALA A 41 11.22 5.47 1.68
CA ALA A 41 11.55 4.06 1.81
C ALA A 41 12.66 3.65 0.84
N ASP A 42 13.48 2.68 1.26
CA ASP A 42 14.51 2.09 0.42
C ASP A 42 13.90 0.94 -0.39
N TYR A 43 13.42 1.26 -1.58
CA TYR A 43 12.74 0.27 -2.42
C TYR A 43 13.69 -0.80 -2.97
N ALA A 44 14.97 -0.49 -3.12
CA ALA A 44 15.95 -1.51 -3.50
C ALA A 44 16.03 -2.60 -2.43
N ASP A 45 16.11 -2.21 -1.16
CA ASP A 45 16.12 -3.15 -0.05
C ASP A 45 14.80 -3.93 0.05
N LEU A 46 13.68 -3.24 -0.02
CA LEU A 46 12.37 -3.88 0.07
C LEU A 46 12.15 -4.89 -1.06
N ILE A 47 12.58 -4.56 -2.28
CA ILE A 47 12.47 -5.48 -3.42
C ILE A 47 13.36 -6.70 -3.21
N THR A 48 14.57 -6.51 -2.70
CA THR A 48 15.47 -7.62 -2.37
C THR A 48 14.84 -8.54 -1.33
N ARG A 49 14.10 -7.98 -0.38
CA ARG A 49 13.40 -8.75 0.66
C ARG A 49 12.12 -9.41 0.16
N LYS A 50 11.74 -9.21 -1.11
CA LYS A 50 10.57 -9.82 -1.76
C LYS A 50 9.25 -9.47 -1.08
N VAL A 51 9.12 -8.23 -0.64
CA VAL A 51 7.89 -7.72 -0.01
C VAL A 51 7.19 -6.66 -0.86
N VAL A 52 7.67 -6.40 -2.09
CA VAL A 52 7.09 -5.40 -3.00
C VAL A 52 6.42 -6.11 -4.18
N TYR A 53 5.16 -5.73 -4.41
CA TYR A 53 4.39 -6.21 -5.56
C TYR A 53 4.05 -5.01 -6.43
N VAL A 54 4.02 -5.23 -7.74
CA VAL A 54 3.67 -4.19 -8.70
C VAL A 54 2.42 -4.60 -9.47
N LEU A 55 1.60 -3.62 -9.77
CA LEU A 55 0.45 -3.77 -10.65
C LEU A 55 0.82 -3.12 -11.98
N THR A 56 0.75 -3.90 -13.05
CA THR A 56 1.17 -3.42 -14.37
C THR A 56 -0.03 -3.25 -15.31
N ALA A 57 0.05 -2.20 -16.11
CA ALA A 57 -0.83 -1.95 -17.24
C ALA A 57 -0.20 -2.57 -18.50
N PRO A 58 -0.91 -2.60 -19.64
CA PRO A 58 -0.35 -3.10 -20.89
C PRO A 58 0.99 -2.45 -21.21
N GLY A 59 1.94 -3.22 -21.72
CA GLY A 59 3.29 -2.76 -22.00
C GLY A 59 4.21 -2.79 -20.78
N GLU A 60 3.82 -3.52 -19.73
CA GLU A 60 4.58 -3.65 -18.48
C GLU A 60 4.80 -2.33 -17.74
N VAL A 61 3.89 -1.37 -17.94
CA VAL A 61 3.95 -0.08 -17.24
C VAL A 61 3.49 -0.26 -15.80
N ILE A 62 4.34 0.06 -14.84
CA ILE A 62 4.00 -0.01 -13.42
C ILE A 62 3.09 1.16 -13.07
N CYS A 63 1.86 0.84 -12.68
CA CYS A 63 0.87 1.85 -12.31
C CYS A 63 0.39 1.71 -10.86
N GLY A 64 0.81 0.66 -10.17
CA GLY A 64 0.51 0.48 -8.76
C GLY A 64 1.61 -0.26 -8.04
N VAL A 65 1.74 -0.01 -6.74
CA VAL A 65 2.74 -0.63 -5.87
C VAL A 65 2.08 -1.03 -4.56
N LEU A 66 2.37 -2.23 -4.09
CA LEU A 66 1.93 -2.74 -2.79
C LEU A 66 3.16 -3.25 -2.05
N VAL A 67 3.37 -2.75 -0.84
CA VAL A 67 4.42 -3.27 0.04
C VAL A 67 3.72 -3.90 1.23
N MET A 68 3.95 -5.19 1.45
CA MET A 68 3.34 -5.91 2.55
C MET A 68 4.23 -7.01 3.07
N MET A 69 4.10 -7.32 4.36
CA MET A 69 4.92 -8.36 4.99
C MET A 69 4.19 -8.97 6.18
N ASN A 70 4.51 -10.22 6.49
CA ASN A 70 4.02 -10.87 7.70
C ASN A 70 4.75 -10.25 8.88
N GLU A 71 4.00 -9.70 9.81
CA GLU A 71 4.55 -9.04 10.98
C GLU A 71 3.72 -9.43 12.20
N GLY A 72 4.32 -10.24 13.08
CA GLY A 72 3.63 -10.66 14.30
C GLY A 72 2.38 -11.49 14.07
N GLY A 73 2.31 -12.25 12.99
CA GLY A 73 1.16 -13.11 12.69
C GLY A 73 0.02 -12.41 11.95
N ALA A 74 0.21 -11.17 11.56
CA ALA A 74 -0.73 -10.42 10.73
C ALA A 74 -0.02 -9.96 9.47
N MET A 75 -0.77 -9.66 8.42
CA MET A 75 -0.20 -9.05 7.22
C MET A 75 -0.18 -7.54 7.39
N PHE A 76 1.02 -6.97 7.49
CA PHE A 76 1.20 -5.53 7.57
C PHE A 76 1.28 -4.94 6.16
N ILE A 77 0.39 -4.00 5.86
CA ILE A 77 0.41 -3.25 4.61
C ILE A 77 1.20 -1.97 4.86
N GLU A 78 2.45 -1.94 4.42
CA GLU A 78 3.29 -0.76 4.62
C GLU A 78 2.93 0.36 3.65
N ASN A 79 2.52 0.02 2.43
CA ASN A 79 2.27 1.00 1.40
C ASN A 79 1.36 0.45 0.31
N VAL A 80 0.37 1.22 -0.10
CA VAL A 80 -0.42 1.00 -1.30
C VAL A 80 -0.41 2.30 -2.08
N ALA A 81 0.09 2.26 -3.30
CA ALA A 81 0.19 3.46 -4.13
C ALA A 81 -0.34 3.16 -5.53
N VAL A 82 -1.12 4.09 -6.08
CA VAL A 82 -1.59 4.02 -7.47
C VAL A 82 -1.17 5.32 -8.15
N HIS A 83 -0.50 5.19 -9.30
CA HIS A 83 -0.06 6.35 -10.07
C HIS A 83 -1.27 7.25 -10.40
N PRO A 84 -1.12 8.59 -10.28
CA PRO A 84 -2.25 9.51 -10.48
C PRO A 84 -3.01 9.32 -11.79
N HIS A 85 -2.32 8.97 -12.86
CA HIS A 85 -2.96 8.76 -14.18
C HIS A 85 -3.83 7.51 -14.22
N HIS A 86 -3.74 6.65 -13.22
CA HIS A 86 -4.47 5.38 -13.17
C HIS A 86 -5.43 5.31 -11.98
N GLN A 87 -5.58 6.38 -11.22
CA GLN A 87 -6.51 6.42 -10.09
C GLN A 87 -7.95 6.38 -10.61
N ARG A 88 -8.87 6.03 -9.72
CA ARG A 88 -10.31 5.90 -10.00
C ARG A 88 -10.68 4.74 -10.94
N ALA A 89 -9.73 3.87 -11.27
CA ALA A 89 -10.00 2.67 -12.05
C ALA A 89 -10.17 1.42 -11.18
N GLY A 90 -10.27 1.59 -9.85
CA GLY A 90 -10.41 0.48 -8.92
C GLY A 90 -9.12 -0.27 -8.65
N LEU A 91 -7.96 0.29 -9.00
CA LEU A 91 -6.68 -0.41 -8.86
C LEU A 91 -6.23 -0.52 -7.41
N GLY A 92 -6.52 0.49 -6.58
CA GLY A 92 -6.23 0.39 -5.15
C GLY A 92 -7.00 -0.75 -4.49
N ARG A 93 -8.28 -0.89 -4.83
CA ARG A 93 -9.10 -2.01 -4.36
C ARG A 93 -8.54 -3.34 -4.87
N CYS A 94 -8.09 -3.39 -6.12
CA CYS A 94 -7.48 -4.58 -6.70
C CYS A 94 -6.24 -5.02 -5.90
N LEU A 95 -5.38 -4.07 -5.57
CA LEU A 95 -4.19 -4.34 -4.75
C LEU A 95 -4.58 -4.83 -3.35
N MET A 96 -5.59 -4.23 -2.73
CA MET A 96 -6.02 -4.64 -1.39
C MET A 96 -6.70 -6.01 -1.41
N THR A 97 -7.44 -6.34 -2.45
CA THR A 97 -8.01 -7.68 -2.62
C THR A 97 -6.90 -8.72 -2.73
N PHE A 98 -5.86 -8.40 -3.50
CA PHE A 98 -4.68 -9.26 -3.61
C PHE A 98 -4.02 -9.45 -2.24
N ALA A 99 -3.86 -8.39 -1.46
CA ALA A 99 -3.27 -8.47 -0.13
C ALA A 99 -4.08 -9.39 0.79
N GLU A 100 -5.40 -9.29 0.75
CA GLU A 100 -6.26 -10.17 1.55
C GLU A 100 -6.10 -11.64 1.15
N GLU A 101 -6.06 -11.90 -0.15
CA GLU A 101 -5.88 -13.28 -0.64
C GLU A 101 -4.55 -13.85 -0.21
N GLN A 102 -3.47 -13.07 -0.31
CA GLN A 102 -2.15 -13.51 0.12
C GLN A 102 -2.11 -13.77 1.63
N ALA A 103 -2.77 -12.93 2.42
CA ALA A 103 -2.86 -13.11 3.86
C ALA A 103 -3.60 -14.43 4.18
N ARG A 104 -4.72 -14.70 3.50
CA ARG A 104 -5.48 -15.94 3.70
C ARG A 104 -4.67 -17.18 3.33
N VAL A 105 -3.97 -17.13 2.19
CA VAL A 105 -3.09 -18.22 1.75
C VAL A 105 -2.00 -18.50 2.78
N ALA A 106 -1.48 -17.45 3.41
CA ALA A 106 -0.45 -17.58 4.45
C ALA A 106 -1.01 -17.98 5.80
N GLY A 107 -2.34 -18.16 5.93
CA GLY A 107 -2.97 -18.52 7.20
C GLY A 107 -3.11 -17.37 8.18
N LEU A 108 -2.97 -16.15 7.72
CA LEU A 108 -3.09 -14.96 8.56
C LEU A 108 -4.56 -14.52 8.63
N ARG A 109 -4.96 -13.99 9.77
CA ARG A 109 -6.36 -13.66 10.04
C ARG A 109 -6.65 -12.17 10.02
N GLU A 110 -5.62 -11.35 9.77
CA GLU A 110 -5.75 -9.92 9.95
C GLU A 110 -4.82 -9.19 9.01
N LEU A 111 -5.32 -8.08 8.45
CA LEU A 111 -4.50 -7.06 7.84
C LEU A 111 -4.40 -5.89 8.79
N HIS A 112 -3.23 -5.27 8.91
CA HIS A 112 -3.12 -4.03 9.64
C HIS A 112 -2.26 -3.04 8.85
N LEU A 113 -2.50 -1.76 9.10
CA LEU A 113 -1.79 -0.68 8.44
C LEU A 113 -1.85 0.58 9.29
N TYR A 114 -1.08 1.59 8.88
CA TYR A 114 -1.29 2.93 9.39
C TYR A 114 -1.24 3.91 8.22
N THR A 115 -1.84 5.07 8.41
CA THR A 115 -1.79 6.16 7.45
C THR A 115 -1.67 7.47 8.22
N ASN A 116 -1.29 8.53 7.54
CA ASN A 116 -1.19 9.85 8.16
C ASN A 116 -2.61 10.40 8.38
N GLU A 117 -2.83 11.02 9.54
CA GLU A 117 -4.10 11.65 9.89
C GLU A 117 -4.56 12.67 8.84
N GLN A 118 -3.63 13.31 8.14
CA GLN A 118 -3.93 14.29 7.08
C GLN A 118 -4.40 13.65 5.77
N MET A 119 -4.20 12.35 5.63
CA MET A 119 -4.61 11.63 4.43
C MET A 119 -6.04 11.12 4.57
N THR A 120 -6.98 12.07 4.67
CA THR A 120 -8.39 11.75 4.93
C THR A 120 -9.02 10.87 3.86
N GLU A 121 -8.60 11.01 2.60
CA GLU A 121 -9.08 10.17 1.51
C GLU A 121 -8.66 8.71 1.69
N ASN A 122 -7.43 8.48 2.18
CA ASN A 122 -6.96 7.14 2.48
C ASN A 122 -7.73 6.51 3.62
N ILE A 123 -7.96 7.27 4.69
CA ILE A 123 -8.74 6.77 5.83
C ILE A 123 -10.13 6.33 5.36
N ALA A 124 -10.81 7.17 4.57
CA ALA A 124 -12.13 6.83 4.03
C ALA A 124 -12.08 5.61 3.12
N PHE A 125 -11.03 5.50 2.30
CA PHE A 125 -10.84 4.35 1.41
C PHE A 125 -10.74 3.05 2.21
N TYR A 126 -9.89 3.04 3.25
CA TYR A 126 -9.73 1.84 4.07
C TYR A 126 -11.00 1.50 4.85
N GLN A 127 -11.71 2.52 5.35
CA GLN A 127 -12.99 2.29 6.02
C GLN A 127 -14.00 1.62 5.10
N ARG A 128 -14.07 2.04 3.83
CA ARG A 128 -14.96 1.42 2.85
C ARG A 128 -14.58 -0.03 2.56
N LEU A 129 -13.31 -0.40 2.75
CA LEU A 129 -12.84 -1.78 2.58
C LEU A 129 -13.07 -2.64 3.82
N GLY A 130 -13.58 -2.06 4.90
CA GLY A 130 -13.87 -2.80 6.12
C GLY A 130 -12.84 -2.67 7.21
N PHE A 131 -11.86 -1.77 7.06
CA PHE A 131 -10.90 -1.51 8.13
C PHE A 131 -11.53 -0.65 9.21
N GLU A 132 -11.14 -0.90 10.45
CA GLU A 132 -11.54 -0.07 11.59
C GLU A 132 -10.31 0.56 12.23
N GLU A 133 -10.47 1.76 12.75
CA GLU A 133 -9.40 2.46 13.45
C GLU A 133 -9.18 1.81 14.80
N THR A 134 -7.91 1.49 15.15
CA THR A 134 -7.56 0.88 16.42
C THR A 134 -6.83 1.84 17.34
N ASP A 135 -6.14 2.84 16.79
CA ASP A 135 -5.37 3.80 17.57
C ASP A 135 -5.03 5.01 16.72
N ARG A 136 -4.69 6.09 17.38
CA ARG A 136 -4.27 7.32 16.70
C ARG A 136 -3.24 7.99 17.61
N ARG A 137 -2.01 8.14 17.10
CA ARG A 137 -0.91 8.68 17.91
C ARG A 137 0.22 9.24 17.07
N LEU A 138 1.06 10.04 17.71
CA LEU A 138 2.32 10.50 17.10
C LEU A 138 3.30 9.33 17.08
N ASP A 139 3.87 9.06 15.92
CA ASP A 139 4.81 7.96 15.73
C ASP A 139 5.79 8.34 14.61
N HIS A 140 7.09 8.26 14.89
CA HIS A 140 8.14 8.62 13.93
C HIS A 140 7.95 10.02 13.31
N GLY A 141 7.46 10.99 14.10
CA GLY A 141 7.26 12.35 13.64
C GLY A 141 5.97 12.60 12.88
N PHE A 142 5.12 11.60 12.73
CA PHE A 142 3.83 11.72 12.03
C PHE A 142 2.68 11.40 12.96
N GLN A 143 1.57 12.15 12.82
CA GLN A 143 0.31 11.79 13.48
C GLN A 143 -0.31 10.66 12.67
N ARG A 144 -0.29 9.45 13.21
CA ARG A 144 -0.71 8.24 12.51
C ARG A 144 -2.03 7.70 13.02
N VAL A 145 -2.83 7.21 12.07
CA VAL A 145 -4.07 6.49 12.32
C VAL A 145 -3.78 5.03 12.03
N PHE A 146 -3.91 4.18 13.04
CA PHE A 146 -3.68 2.74 12.92
C PHE A 146 -5.01 2.06 12.67
N MET A 147 -5.03 1.13 11.71
CA MET A 147 -6.26 0.47 11.28
C MET A 147 -6.02 -1.02 11.09
N ARG A 148 -7.08 -1.82 11.25
CA ARG A 148 -7.02 -3.25 10.99
C ARG A 148 -8.30 -3.74 10.33
N LYS A 149 -8.17 -4.87 9.63
CA LYS A 149 -9.31 -5.60 9.08
C LYS A 149 -9.16 -7.07 9.43
N LEU A 150 -10.17 -7.63 10.07
CA LEU A 150 -10.20 -9.07 10.37
C LEU A 150 -10.69 -9.81 9.14
N LEU A 151 -9.99 -10.88 8.76
CA LEU A 151 -10.29 -11.66 7.56
C LEU A 151 -11.03 -12.92 7.85
N TRP A 152 -10.92 -13.41 9.09
CA TRP A 152 -11.46 -14.70 9.46
C TRP A 152 -12.97 -14.64 9.69
N ARG A 153 -13.66 -15.67 9.19
CA ARG A 153 -15.09 -15.85 9.42
C ARG A 153 -15.28 -17.24 9.98
N GLY A 154 -15.43 -17.35 11.27
CA GLY A 154 -15.55 -18.56 12.06
C GLY A 154 -16.09 -19.79 11.42
#